data_5adc1ea7d7c3727275512c04a9409974
#
_entry.id   5adc1ea7d7c3727275512c04a9409974
#
_cell.length_a   1.000
_cell.length_b   1.000
_cell.length_c   1.000
_cell.angle_alpha   90.00
_cell.angle_beta   90.00
_cell.angle_gamma   90.00
#
_symmetry.space_group_name_H-M   'P 1'
#
loop_
_entity.id
_entity.type
_entity.pdbx_description
1 polymer ?
#
loop_
_entity_poly.entity_id
_entity_poly.type
_entity_poly.pdbx_seq_one_letter_code
_entity_poly.pdbx_strand_id
1 'polypeptide(L)'
;MITRVTDQMRYEMLNNSIFHTQGKYSELMEKLATQKQVNKPSDDPLGMGKILDYRSAKVHISNYQENITSSQSWLSATESSLSNINDILTKVKETAISQATATATASTRQIAADALEPLIEQIRSEANTKFGNRYLFSGTMTDTEPFSASVSAARIDGPVAAGGNAFDGTVTSGGAYTGMANKTYVVKIITGGPLA
;
A
#
# COMPACT_ATOMS: atom_id res chain seq x y z
N MET A 1 -50.54 -5.34 74.09
CA MET A 1 -49.34 -6.16 74.37
C MET A 1 -48.13 -5.27 74.30
N ILE A 2 -47.47 -5.00 75.43
CA ILE A 2 -46.21 -4.21 75.45
C ILE A 2 -45.10 -5.19 75.22
N THR A 3 -44.54 -5.19 74.05
CA THR A 3 -43.33 -5.99 73.70
C THR A 3 -42.16 -5.44 74.48
N ARG A 4 -41.73 -6.15 75.51
CA ARG A 4 -40.47 -5.79 76.24
C ARG A 4 -39.29 -6.09 75.30
N VAL A 5 -38.72 -5.04 74.72
CA VAL A 5 -37.46 -5.16 74.00
C VAL A 5 -36.36 -5.38 75.06
N THR A 6 -35.69 -6.53 75.02
CA THR A 6 -34.57 -6.85 75.91
C THR A 6 -33.36 -6.02 75.56
N ASP A 7 -32.49 -5.70 76.51
CA ASP A 7 -31.26 -4.92 76.28
C ASP A 7 -30.37 -5.56 75.18
N GLN A 8 -30.36 -6.88 75.10
CA GLN A 8 -29.68 -7.66 74.06
C GLN A 8 -30.22 -7.33 72.65
N MET A 9 -31.53 -7.25 72.46
CA MET A 9 -32.15 -6.84 71.19
C MET A 9 -31.79 -5.41 70.83
N ARG A 10 -31.64 -4.52 71.79
CA ARG A 10 -31.17 -3.16 71.55
C ARG A 10 -29.72 -3.12 71.05
N TYR A 11 -28.82 -3.91 71.67
CA TYR A 11 -27.44 -4.04 71.22
C TYR A 11 -27.34 -4.63 69.84
N GLU A 12 -28.10 -5.67 69.53
CA GLU A 12 -28.14 -6.25 68.18
C GLU A 12 -28.67 -5.28 67.13
N MET A 13 -29.73 -4.52 67.44
CA MET A 13 -30.23 -3.47 66.52
C MET A 13 -29.19 -2.36 66.29
N LEU A 14 -28.49 -1.94 67.34
CA LEU A 14 -27.45 -0.90 67.27
C LEU A 14 -26.27 -1.37 66.41
N ASN A 15 -25.77 -2.59 66.67
CA ASN A 15 -24.70 -3.17 65.90
C ASN A 15 -25.08 -3.34 64.42
N ASN A 16 -26.26 -3.86 64.11
CA ASN A 16 -26.75 -3.97 62.73
C ASN A 16 -26.85 -2.63 62.04
N SER A 17 -27.30 -1.60 62.76
CA SER A 17 -27.34 -0.21 62.20
C SER A 17 -25.96 0.37 61.94
N ILE A 18 -24.99 0.11 62.83
CA ILE A 18 -23.59 0.50 62.62
C ILE A 18 -22.99 -0.19 61.42
N PHE A 19 -23.11 -1.53 61.31
CA PHE A 19 -22.58 -2.25 60.16
C PHE A 19 -23.23 -1.84 58.85
N HIS A 20 -24.54 -1.58 58.84
CA HIS A 20 -25.24 -1.12 57.67
C HIS A 20 -24.77 0.28 57.25
N THR A 21 -24.56 1.19 58.23
CA THR A 21 -24.05 2.54 57.98
C THR A 21 -22.62 2.52 57.46
N GLN A 22 -21.77 1.67 58.03
CA GLN A 22 -20.39 1.45 57.62
C GLN A 22 -20.31 0.87 56.20
N GLY A 23 -21.19 -0.06 55.84
CA GLY A 23 -21.33 -0.60 54.48
C GLY A 23 -21.69 0.48 53.46
N LYS A 24 -22.71 1.31 53.77
CA LYS A 24 -23.09 2.46 52.92
C LYS A 24 -21.96 3.48 52.78
N TYR A 25 -21.24 3.75 53.83
CA TYR A 25 -20.09 4.68 53.80
C TYR A 25 -18.99 4.16 52.88
N SER A 26 -18.64 2.86 52.99
CA SER A 26 -17.66 2.25 52.10
C SER A 26 -18.08 2.29 50.60
N GLU A 27 -19.35 2.03 50.32
CA GLU A 27 -19.91 2.12 48.97
C GLU A 27 -19.84 3.54 48.41
N LEU A 28 -20.18 4.57 49.24
CA LEU A 28 -20.10 5.96 48.81
C LEU A 28 -18.65 6.39 48.58
N MET A 29 -17.72 5.91 49.43
CA MET A 29 -16.29 6.18 49.25
C MET A 29 -15.74 5.55 47.97
N GLU A 30 -16.18 4.31 47.62
CA GLU A 30 -15.83 3.65 46.37
C GLU A 30 -16.36 4.44 45.16
N LYS A 31 -17.61 4.90 45.20
CA LYS A 31 -18.22 5.74 44.17
C LYS A 31 -17.49 7.08 44.01
N LEU A 32 -17.10 7.69 45.12
CA LEU A 32 -16.35 8.94 45.09
C LEU A 32 -14.94 8.77 44.55
N ALA A 33 -14.24 7.71 44.95
CA ALA A 33 -12.88 7.41 44.50
C ALA A 33 -12.84 7.06 43.01
N THR A 34 -13.83 6.32 42.51
CA THR A 34 -13.92 5.91 41.07
C THR A 34 -14.59 6.96 40.20
N GLN A 35 -15.29 7.95 40.79
CA GLN A 35 -16.16 8.92 40.11
C GLN A 35 -17.21 8.24 39.22
N LYS A 36 -17.61 7.02 39.57
CA LYS A 36 -18.62 6.24 38.85
C LYS A 36 -19.75 5.89 39.79
N GLN A 37 -20.98 6.01 39.27
CA GLN A 37 -22.17 5.64 40.03
C GLN A 37 -22.39 4.13 40.07
N VAL A 38 -21.99 3.41 39.00
CA VAL A 38 -22.07 1.97 38.87
C VAL A 38 -20.66 1.41 38.73
N ASN A 39 -20.19 0.69 39.73
CA ASN A 39 -18.86 0.09 39.73
C ASN A 39 -18.94 -1.45 39.51
N LYS A 40 -19.97 -2.07 40.02
CA LYS A 40 -20.15 -3.52 40.00
C LYS A 40 -21.48 -3.88 39.31
N PRO A 41 -21.59 -5.04 38.66
CA PRO A 41 -22.85 -5.51 38.08
C PRO A 41 -24.00 -5.64 39.10
N SER A 42 -23.65 -5.82 40.38
CA SER A 42 -24.60 -5.91 41.47
C SER A 42 -25.23 -4.57 41.85
N ASP A 43 -24.59 -3.44 41.52
CA ASP A 43 -25.10 -2.11 41.86
C ASP A 43 -26.29 -1.72 41.00
N ASP A 44 -26.20 -1.99 39.68
CA ASP A 44 -27.28 -1.82 38.71
C ASP A 44 -27.05 -2.75 37.50
N PRO A 45 -27.73 -3.91 37.47
CA PRO A 45 -27.54 -4.88 36.38
C PRO A 45 -27.98 -4.35 35.00
N LEU A 46 -29.04 -3.54 34.94
CA LEU A 46 -29.54 -2.97 33.69
C LEU A 46 -28.64 -1.83 33.19
N GLY A 47 -28.21 -0.97 34.11
CA GLY A 47 -27.26 0.11 33.82
C GLY A 47 -25.91 -0.44 33.39
N MET A 48 -25.42 -1.53 34.02
CA MET A 48 -24.16 -2.17 33.62
C MET A 48 -24.23 -2.75 32.21
N GLY A 49 -25.34 -3.38 31.81
CA GLY A 49 -25.54 -3.82 30.43
C GLY A 49 -25.36 -2.67 29.42
N LYS A 50 -26.05 -1.56 29.64
CA LYS A 50 -25.92 -0.37 28.79
C LYS A 50 -24.50 0.22 28.77
N ILE A 51 -23.82 0.23 29.92
CA ILE A 51 -22.43 0.69 30.03
C ILE A 51 -21.50 -0.17 29.18
N LEU A 52 -21.68 -1.50 29.21
CA LEU A 52 -20.88 -2.43 28.39
C LEU A 52 -21.14 -2.22 26.90
N ASP A 53 -22.41 -2.04 26.51
CA ASP A 53 -22.76 -1.75 25.11
C ASP A 53 -22.11 -0.44 24.64
N TYR A 54 -22.17 0.62 25.44
CA TYR A 54 -21.54 1.90 25.10
C TYR A 54 -20.00 1.81 25.08
N ARG A 55 -19.39 1.04 25.96
CA ARG A 55 -17.96 0.80 25.93
C ARG A 55 -17.55 0.04 24.67
N SER A 56 -18.30 -1.00 24.31
CA SER A 56 -18.09 -1.74 23.06
C SER A 56 -18.22 -0.80 21.84
N ALA A 57 -19.31 -0.02 21.78
CA ALA A 57 -19.51 0.95 20.71
C ALA A 57 -18.34 1.99 20.64
N LYS A 58 -17.87 2.48 21.80
CA LYS A 58 -16.73 3.39 21.86
C LYS A 58 -15.45 2.76 21.30
N VAL A 59 -15.16 1.50 21.62
CA VAL A 59 -14.01 0.77 21.08
C VAL A 59 -14.14 0.63 19.56
N HIS A 60 -15.31 0.26 19.05
CA HIS A 60 -15.55 0.18 17.61
C HIS A 60 -15.33 1.53 16.91
N ILE A 61 -15.85 2.61 17.49
CA ILE A 61 -15.65 3.97 16.93
C ILE A 61 -14.15 4.34 16.94
N SER A 62 -13.43 4.05 18.01
CA SER A 62 -11.98 4.28 18.07
C SER A 62 -11.23 3.52 16.97
N ASN A 63 -11.56 2.23 16.78
CA ASN A 63 -10.97 1.42 15.72
C ASN A 63 -11.31 1.97 14.31
N TYR A 64 -12.54 2.45 14.12
CA TYR A 64 -12.91 3.10 12.85
C TYR A 64 -12.11 4.39 12.62
N GLN A 65 -11.89 5.20 13.64
CA GLN A 65 -11.07 6.41 13.52
C GLN A 65 -9.61 6.09 13.17
N GLU A 66 -9.04 5.06 13.77
CA GLU A 66 -7.68 4.59 13.44
C GLU A 66 -7.60 4.08 12.00
N ASN A 67 -8.60 3.30 11.55
CA ASN A 67 -8.69 2.81 10.19
C ASN A 67 -8.83 3.95 9.17
N ILE A 68 -9.65 4.97 9.48
CA ILE A 68 -9.81 6.16 8.63
C ILE A 68 -8.48 6.93 8.54
N THR A 69 -7.81 7.16 9.66
CA THR A 69 -6.51 7.87 9.67
C THR A 69 -5.45 7.11 8.87
N SER A 70 -5.39 5.80 9.03
CA SER A 70 -4.50 4.94 8.24
C SER A 70 -4.82 4.98 6.75
N SER A 71 -6.11 4.93 6.40
CA SER A 71 -6.56 5.02 5.01
C SER A 71 -6.26 6.38 4.38
N GLN A 72 -6.42 7.47 5.12
CA GLN A 72 -6.06 8.81 4.66
C GLN A 72 -4.56 8.93 4.39
N SER A 73 -3.73 8.38 5.27
CA SER A 73 -2.28 8.38 5.09
C SER A 73 -1.86 7.56 3.85
N TRP A 74 -2.52 6.40 3.63
CA TRP A 74 -2.32 5.59 2.43
C TRP A 74 -2.70 6.32 1.15
N LEU A 75 -3.87 6.97 1.14
CA LEU A 75 -4.34 7.75 -0.02
C LEU A 75 -3.43 8.94 -0.32
N SER A 76 -2.96 9.65 0.72
CA SER A 76 -2.03 10.77 0.55
C SER A 76 -0.69 10.32 -0.04
N ALA A 77 -0.16 9.17 0.40
CA ALA A 77 1.05 8.60 -0.18
C ALA A 77 0.83 8.20 -1.65
N THR A 78 -0.34 7.62 -1.96
CA THR A 78 -0.71 7.24 -3.33
C THR A 78 -0.83 8.48 -4.24
N GLU A 79 -1.48 9.54 -3.75
CA GLU A 79 -1.62 10.81 -4.47
C GLU A 79 -0.25 11.44 -4.76
N SER A 80 0.64 11.46 -3.77
CA SER A 80 2.00 11.98 -3.95
C SER A 80 2.78 11.21 -5.03
N SER A 81 2.74 9.88 -4.99
CA SER A 81 3.41 9.05 -6.00
C SER A 81 2.82 9.24 -7.39
N LEU A 82 1.49 9.32 -7.51
CA LEU A 82 0.84 9.59 -8.80
C LEU A 82 1.15 10.98 -9.33
N SER A 83 1.26 11.99 -8.46
CA SER A 83 1.67 13.34 -8.86
C SER A 83 3.09 13.34 -9.43
N ASN A 84 4.03 12.66 -8.75
CA ASN A 84 5.41 12.52 -9.23
C ASN A 84 5.47 11.82 -10.60
N ILE A 85 4.70 10.74 -10.78
CA ILE A 85 4.60 10.04 -12.07
C ILE A 85 4.07 10.98 -13.16
N ASN A 86 3.04 11.77 -12.87
CA ASN A 86 2.47 12.72 -13.82
C ASN A 86 3.49 13.80 -14.23
N ASP A 87 4.29 14.29 -13.29
CA ASP A 87 5.36 15.27 -13.57
C ASP A 87 6.45 14.66 -14.47
N ILE A 88 6.83 13.41 -14.22
CA ILE A 88 7.79 12.70 -15.08
C ILE A 88 7.21 12.48 -16.47
N LEU A 89 5.96 12.05 -16.60
CA LEU A 89 5.29 11.87 -17.88
C LEU A 89 5.18 13.18 -18.66
N THR A 90 4.99 14.29 -17.97
CA THR A 90 5.01 15.63 -18.61
C THR A 90 6.37 15.93 -19.19
N LYS A 91 7.47 15.67 -18.49
CA LYS A 91 8.84 15.82 -19.01
C LYS A 91 9.12 14.91 -20.21
N VAL A 92 8.66 13.65 -20.15
CA VAL A 92 8.77 12.70 -21.28
C VAL A 92 8.03 13.24 -22.49
N LYS A 93 6.80 13.75 -22.31
CA LYS A 93 6.00 14.35 -23.39
C LYS A 93 6.68 15.58 -23.99
N GLU A 94 7.21 16.48 -23.18
CA GLU A 94 7.94 17.68 -23.65
C GLU A 94 9.18 17.29 -24.46
N THR A 95 9.95 16.29 -23.97
CA THR A 95 11.10 15.77 -24.70
C THR A 95 10.68 15.16 -26.04
N ALA A 96 9.62 14.36 -26.07
CA ALA A 96 9.12 13.77 -27.31
C ALA A 96 8.65 14.84 -28.31
N ILE A 97 7.92 15.86 -27.87
CA ILE A 97 7.46 16.98 -28.73
C ILE A 97 8.66 17.74 -29.27
N SER A 98 9.69 18.03 -28.47
CA SER A 98 10.89 18.74 -28.92
C SER A 98 11.64 17.97 -30.00
N GLN A 99 11.62 16.65 -30.00
CA GLN A 99 12.27 15.78 -31.00
C GLN A 99 11.39 15.46 -32.21
N ALA A 100 10.09 15.79 -32.16
CA ALA A 100 9.17 15.60 -33.29
C ALA A 100 9.32 16.67 -34.38
N THR A 101 10.20 17.71 -34.18
CA THR A 101 10.43 18.78 -35.12
C THR A 101 11.31 18.34 -36.28
N ALA A 102 11.14 18.96 -37.46
CA ALA A 102 11.96 18.69 -38.65
C ALA A 102 13.45 19.06 -38.48
N THR A 103 13.76 19.91 -37.50
CA THR A 103 15.14 20.37 -37.18
C THR A 103 15.90 19.40 -36.31
N ALA A 104 15.24 18.39 -35.71
CA ALA A 104 15.88 17.39 -34.88
C ALA A 104 16.71 16.40 -35.71
N THR A 105 18.01 16.34 -35.47
CA THR A 105 18.93 15.44 -36.12
C THR A 105 18.88 14.01 -35.49
N ALA A 106 19.45 13.02 -36.19
CA ALA A 106 19.55 11.67 -35.64
C ALA A 106 20.34 11.64 -34.31
N SER A 107 21.39 12.46 -34.20
CA SER A 107 22.21 12.57 -32.99
C SER A 107 21.42 13.17 -31.82
N THR A 108 20.67 14.25 -32.06
CA THR A 108 19.85 14.86 -30.99
C THR A 108 18.74 13.93 -30.50
N ARG A 109 18.14 13.16 -31.41
CA ARG A 109 17.12 12.14 -31.04
C ARG A 109 17.72 11.00 -30.23
N GLN A 110 18.96 10.59 -30.54
CA GLN A 110 19.64 9.55 -29.74
C GLN A 110 19.91 10.06 -28.31
N ILE A 111 20.44 11.29 -28.19
CA ILE A 111 20.67 11.91 -26.87
C ILE A 111 19.36 12.02 -26.08
N ALA A 112 18.28 12.40 -26.73
CA ALA A 112 16.97 12.48 -26.09
C ALA A 112 16.45 11.09 -25.67
N ALA A 113 16.68 10.05 -26.49
CA ALA A 113 16.31 8.68 -26.15
C ALA A 113 17.10 8.18 -24.94
N ASP A 114 18.40 8.43 -24.87
CA ASP A 114 19.25 8.09 -23.75
C ASP A 114 18.83 8.83 -22.46
N ALA A 115 18.30 10.06 -22.59
CA ALA A 115 17.76 10.82 -21.46
C ALA A 115 16.39 10.32 -20.97
N LEU A 116 15.65 9.54 -21.75
CA LEU A 116 14.36 8.96 -21.35
C LEU A 116 14.55 7.71 -20.44
N GLU A 117 15.63 6.98 -20.59
CA GLU A 117 15.87 5.76 -19.84
C GLU A 117 15.84 5.97 -18.30
N PRO A 118 16.57 6.97 -17.74
CA PRO A 118 16.48 7.27 -16.31
C PRO A 118 15.08 7.73 -15.87
N LEU A 119 14.31 8.37 -16.75
CA LEU A 119 12.93 8.76 -16.42
C LEU A 119 12.00 7.54 -16.32
N ILE A 120 12.20 6.53 -17.17
CA ILE A 120 11.48 5.24 -17.07
C ILE A 120 11.79 4.54 -15.75
N GLU A 121 13.07 4.50 -15.37
CA GLU A 121 13.49 3.92 -14.09
C GLU A 121 12.89 4.71 -12.91
N GLN A 122 12.80 6.01 -13.00
CA GLN A 122 12.17 6.84 -11.98
C GLN A 122 10.67 6.55 -11.87
N ILE A 123 9.94 6.41 -13.00
CA ILE A 123 8.53 5.99 -12.98
C ILE A 123 8.37 4.63 -12.33
N ARG A 124 9.25 3.67 -12.65
CA ARG A 124 9.23 2.33 -12.06
C ARG A 124 9.46 2.39 -10.55
N SER A 125 10.40 3.22 -10.10
CA SER A 125 10.67 3.44 -8.68
C SER A 125 9.45 4.02 -7.96
N GLU A 126 8.80 5.03 -8.54
CA GLU A 126 7.56 5.62 -7.99
C GLU A 126 6.41 4.61 -7.97
N ALA A 127 6.28 3.80 -9.03
CA ALA A 127 5.28 2.74 -9.11
C ALA A 127 5.53 1.59 -8.10
N ASN A 128 6.76 1.43 -7.64
CA ASN A 128 7.16 0.47 -6.61
C ASN A 128 7.29 1.10 -5.20
N THR A 129 6.70 2.28 -5.00
CA THR A 129 6.74 2.96 -3.69
C THR A 129 5.98 2.15 -2.65
N LYS A 130 6.57 2.09 -1.44
CA LYS A 130 6.01 1.42 -0.27
C LYS A 130 5.45 2.42 0.72
N PHE A 131 4.35 2.04 1.36
CA PHE A 131 3.87 2.67 2.58
C PHE A 131 4.03 1.69 3.74
N GLY A 132 4.95 1.99 4.65
CA GLY A 132 5.39 1.03 5.66
C GLY A 132 6.09 -0.17 5.00
N ASN A 133 5.52 -1.36 5.15
CA ASN A 133 6.07 -2.61 4.57
C ASN A 133 5.24 -3.15 3.39
N ARG A 134 4.36 -2.33 2.79
CA ARG A 134 3.42 -2.75 1.74
C ARG A 134 3.56 -1.87 0.52
N TYR A 135 3.57 -2.46 -0.68
CA TYR A 135 3.56 -1.71 -1.93
C TYR A 135 2.20 -1.06 -2.18
N LEU A 136 2.21 0.20 -2.66
CA LEU A 136 0.99 0.98 -2.89
C LEU A 136 0.16 0.42 -4.05
N PHE A 137 0.82 -0.03 -5.12
CA PHE A 137 0.19 -0.39 -6.40
C PHE A 137 0.13 -1.90 -6.68
N SER A 138 0.45 -2.74 -5.70
CA SER A 138 0.46 -4.20 -5.87
C SER A 138 -0.91 -4.88 -5.69
N GLY A 139 -1.98 -4.11 -5.52
CA GLY A 139 -3.32 -4.65 -5.32
C GLY A 139 -3.42 -5.51 -4.05
N THR A 140 -3.80 -6.77 -4.20
CA THR A 140 -3.95 -7.71 -3.07
C THR A 140 -2.63 -8.35 -2.63
N MET A 141 -1.59 -8.35 -3.47
CA MET A 141 -0.29 -8.96 -3.18
C MET A 141 0.71 -7.89 -2.69
N THR A 142 0.39 -7.26 -1.58
CA THR A 142 1.10 -6.07 -1.08
C THR A 142 2.57 -6.29 -0.70
N ASP A 143 3.01 -7.53 -0.58
CA ASP A 143 4.38 -7.88 -0.20
C ASP A 143 5.32 -8.10 -1.41
N THR A 144 4.75 -8.15 -2.63
CA THR A 144 5.50 -8.38 -3.86
C THR A 144 5.62 -7.12 -4.68
N GLU A 145 6.79 -6.92 -5.28
CA GLU A 145 7.08 -5.80 -6.17
C GLU A 145 6.17 -5.86 -7.41
N PRO A 146 5.32 -4.83 -7.66
CA PRO A 146 4.35 -4.87 -8.74
C PRO A 146 4.95 -4.69 -10.14
N PHE A 147 6.06 -3.94 -10.28
CA PHE A 147 6.66 -3.63 -11.58
C PHE A 147 8.14 -4.02 -11.61
N SER A 148 8.46 -5.09 -12.30
CA SER A 148 9.83 -5.50 -12.59
C SER A 148 10.24 -5.11 -14.01
N ALA A 149 11.52 -4.76 -14.21
CA ALA A 149 12.05 -4.61 -15.57
C ALA A 149 12.20 -6.00 -16.18
N SER A 150 11.48 -6.31 -17.24
CA SER A 150 11.80 -7.43 -18.10
C SER A 150 12.57 -6.93 -19.31
N VAL A 151 13.85 -7.28 -19.41
CA VAL A 151 14.57 -7.10 -20.66
C VAL A 151 14.07 -8.22 -21.59
N SER A 152 13.20 -7.87 -22.53
CA SER A 152 12.92 -8.80 -23.64
C SER A 152 14.24 -8.99 -24.38
N ALA A 153 14.75 -10.22 -24.39
CA ALA A 153 15.92 -10.54 -25.18
C ALA A 153 15.68 -10.03 -26.62
N ALA A 154 16.63 -9.27 -27.17
CA ALA A 154 16.53 -8.75 -28.51
C ALA A 154 16.24 -9.92 -29.46
N ARG A 155 15.07 -9.88 -30.10
CA ARG A 155 14.64 -10.94 -31.00
C ARG A 155 15.41 -10.74 -32.29
N ILE A 156 16.16 -11.75 -32.70
CA ILE A 156 16.74 -11.79 -34.02
C ILE A 156 15.60 -12.18 -34.97
N ASP A 157 15.04 -11.23 -35.67
CA ASP A 157 14.12 -11.54 -36.76
C ASP A 157 14.90 -12.23 -37.88
N GLY A 158 14.28 -13.24 -38.50
CA GLY A 158 14.88 -13.98 -39.59
C GLY A 158 15.36 -13.05 -40.72
N PRO A 159 16.38 -13.42 -41.50
CA PRO A 159 16.87 -12.61 -42.58
C PRO A 159 15.78 -12.31 -43.61
N VAL A 160 15.60 -11.03 -43.95
CA VAL A 160 14.68 -10.59 -44.97
C VAL A 160 15.49 -10.35 -46.27
N ALA A 161 15.11 -11.01 -47.36
CA ALA A 161 15.75 -10.77 -48.63
C ALA A 161 15.54 -9.33 -49.11
N ALA A 162 16.62 -8.65 -49.44
CA ALA A 162 16.54 -7.31 -50.03
C ALA A 162 15.91 -7.40 -51.47
N GLY A 163 15.11 -6.38 -51.86
CA GLY A 163 14.54 -6.33 -53.19
C GLY A 163 15.61 -6.42 -54.28
N GLY A 164 15.44 -7.33 -55.21
CA GLY A 164 16.42 -7.66 -56.25
C GLY A 164 17.48 -8.69 -55.92
N ASN A 165 17.33 -9.38 -54.78
CA ASN A 165 18.20 -10.48 -54.41
C ASN A 165 17.90 -11.72 -55.29
N ALA A 166 18.88 -12.18 -56.07
CA ALA A 166 18.79 -13.36 -56.95
C ALA A 166 19.27 -14.64 -56.25
N PHE A 167 19.51 -14.62 -54.93
CA PHE A 167 19.94 -15.79 -54.16
C PHE A 167 18.73 -16.67 -53.82
N ASP A 168 18.74 -17.91 -54.30
CA ASP A 168 17.71 -18.92 -54.07
C ASP A 168 17.99 -19.86 -52.90
N GLY A 169 19.10 -19.68 -52.22
CA GLY A 169 19.47 -20.43 -51.02
C GLY A 169 18.80 -19.97 -49.76
N THR A 170 18.71 -20.85 -48.77
CA THR A 170 18.14 -20.55 -47.45
C THR A 170 19.22 -19.92 -46.55
N VAL A 171 18.95 -18.73 -46.03
CA VAL A 171 19.80 -18.09 -44.98
C VAL A 171 19.10 -18.27 -43.64
N THR A 172 19.77 -18.96 -42.73
CA THR A 172 19.28 -19.11 -41.36
C THR A 172 20.08 -18.22 -40.40
N SER A 173 19.38 -17.50 -39.58
CA SER A 173 20.00 -16.75 -38.47
C SER A 173 20.01 -17.63 -37.23
N GLY A 174 21.16 -17.67 -36.52
CA GLY A 174 21.29 -18.39 -35.26
C GLY A 174 22.26 -17.64 -34.34
N GLY A 175 22.15 -17.92 -33.04
CA GLY A 175 22.98 -17.31 -31.99
C GLY A 175 22.20 -16.39 -31.06
N ALA A 176 22.80 -16.05 -29.93
CA ALA A 176 22.25 -15.11 -28.96
C ALA A 176 22.81 -13.71 -29.23
N TYR A 177 21.94 -12.72 -29.39
CA TYR A 177 22.33 -11.33 -29.45
C TYR A 177 22.48 -10.77 -28.04
N THR A 178 23.67 -10.31 -27.69
CA THR A 178 23.99 -9.75 -26.36
C THR A 178 24.04 -8.20 -26.34
N GLY A 179 23.65 -7.56 -27.43
CA GLY A 179 23.67 -6.09 -27.53
C GLY A 179 22.43 -5.45 -26.89
N MET A 180 22.59 -4.26 -26.32
CA MET A 180 21.52 -3.49 -25.68
C MET A 180 20.61 -2.73 -26.67
N ALA A 181 20.93 -2.70 -27.95
CA ALA A 181 20.14 -1.98 -28.95
C ALA A 181 19.94 -2.84 -30.19
N ASN A 182 18.75 -2.75 -30.80
CA ASN A 182 18.47 -3.39 -32.08
C ASN A 182 19.37 -2.83 -33.15
N LYS A 183 20.16 -3.69 -33.80
CA LYS A 183 21.01 -3.35 -34.94
C LYS A 183 20.61 -4.12 -36.18
N THR A 184 20.54 -3.42 -37.30
CA THR A 184 20.34 -4.07 -38.60
C THR A 184 21.70 -4.43 -39.17
N TYR A 185 21.89 -5.69 -39.48
CA TYR A 185 23.08 -6.18 -40.17
C TYR A 185 22.73 -6.49 -41.61
N VAL A 186 23.53 -6.02 -42.55
CA VAL A 186 23.41 -6.32 -43.98
C VAL A 186 24.50 -7.35 -44.30
N VAL A 187 24.09 -8.54 -44.69
CA VAL A 187 25.00 -9.56 -45.20
C VAL A 187 24.99 -9.51 -46.73
N LYS A 188 26.14 -9.18 -47.31
CA LYS A 188 26.34 -9.18 -48.75
C LYS A 188 27.19 -10.42 -49.12
N ILE A 189 26.63 -11.28 -49.94
CA ILE A 189 27.40 -12.38 -50.55
C ILE A 189 28.21 -11.84 -51.69
N ILE A 190 29.57 -11.84 -51.55
CA ILE A 190 30.48 -11.26 -52.52
C ILE A 190 30.93 -12.26 -53.55
N THR A 191 30.93 -13.56 -53.19
CA THR A 191 31.34 -14.66 -54.09
C THR A 191 30.39 -15.81 -53.89
N GLY A 192 29.77 -16.33 -54.96
CA GLY A 192 29.05 -17.58 -54.94
C GLY A 192 30.02 -18.73 -54.83
N GLY A 193 29.95 -19.57 -53.79
CA GLY A 193 30.68 -20.81 -53.75
C GLY A 193 30.19 -21.79 -54.84
N PRO A 194 30.98 -22.75 -55.22
CA PRO A 194 30.53 -23.75 -56.17
C PRO A 194 29.36 -24.52 -55.56
N LEU A 195 28.32 -24.71 -56.38
CA LEU A 195 27.23 -25.60 -56.07
C LEU A 195 27.77 -27.00 -55.91
N ALA A 196 27.66 -27.61 -54.73
CA ALA A 196 27.98 -29.00 -54.50
C ALA A 196 26.77 -29.86 -54.87
#